data_c6dd7e570c4665cf11e5bb8fc4d087d7
#
_entry.id   c6dd7e570c4665cf11e5bb8fc4d087d7
#
_cell.length_a   1.000
_cell.length_b   1.000
_cell.length_c   1.000
_cell.angle_alpha   90.00
_cell.angle_beta   90.00
_cell.angle_gamma   90.00
#
_symmetry.space_group_name_H-M   'P 1'
#
loop_
_entity.id
_entity.type
_entity.pdbx_description
1 polymer ?
#
loop_
_entity_poly.entity_id
_entity_poly.type
_entity_poly.pdbx_seq_one_letter_code
_entity_poly.pdbx_strand_id
1 'polypeptide(L)'
;MEDNFYILQWWDFLSLILIIIIGIPHGAFDVAVGTSIGMLNNYKSKLLFIILYILLSIFVLISWYFFPVITLITFLIASVFHFGLGDTEYNKNFNYLIDGFISGSIIIFGISIFHQNDVDKIYTILVNGE
;
A
#
# COMPACT_ATOMS: atom_id res chain seq x y z
N MET A 1 23.26 -19.08 -18.58
CA MET A 1 22.67 -18.02 -17.71
C MET A 1 22.35 -16.88 -18.63
N GLU A 2 21.12 -16.82 -19.10
CA GLU A 2 20.66 -15.65 -19.84
C GLU A 2 20.25 -14.64 -18.79
N ASP A 3 21.08 -13.59 -18.65
CA ASP A 3 20.73 -12.41 -17.87
C ASP A 3 19.55 -11.74 -18.58
N ASN A 4 18.33 -12.12 -18.20
CA ASN A 4 17.12 -11.41 -18.57
C ASN A 4 17.12 -10.06 -17.86
N PHE A 5 17.98 -9.14 -18.31
CA PHE A 5 17.86 -7.74 -17.99
C PHE A 5 16.49 -7.29 -18.52
N TYR A 6 15.54 -7.06 -17.64
CA TYR A 6 14.27 -6.42 -18.00
C TYR A 6 14.58 -5.04 -18.58
N ILE A 7 14.52 -4.94 -19.90
CA ILE A 7 14.60 -3.64 -20.56
C ILE A 7 13.28 -2.96 -20.27
N LEU A 8 13.31 -1.95 -19.39
CA LEU A 8 12.14 -1.12 -19.09
C LEU A 8 11.57 -0.58 -20.39
N GLN A 9 10.32 -0.90 -20.66
CA GLN A 9 9.57 -0.43 -21.80
C GLN A 9 8.97 0.96 -21.49
N TRP A 10 8.61 1.73 -22.51
CA TRP A 10 8.05 3.08 -22.30
C TRP A 10 6.75 3.07 -21.47
N TRP A 11 5.95 2.01 -21.53
CA TRP A 11 4.76 1.85 -20.68
C TRP A 11 5.08 1.61 -19.20
N ASP A 12 6.24 1.08 -18.87
CA ASP A 12 6.69 0.93 -17.47
C ASP A 12 6.93 2.32 -16.87
N PHE A 13 7.54 3.24 -17.66
CA PHE A 13 7.69 4.63 -17.26
C PHE A 13 6.34 5.35 -17.14
N LEU A 14 5.41 5.10 -18.08
CA LEU A 14 4.06 5.66 -18.01
C LEU A 14 3.33 5.17 -16.76
N SER A 15 3.40 3.89 -16.46
CA SER A 15 2.81 3.28 -15.25
C SER A 15 3.40 3.89 -13.98
N LEU A 16 4.72 4.06 -13.93
CA LEU A 16 5.43 4.69 -12.81
C LEU A 16 4.99 6.14 -12.60
N ILE A 17 4.88 6.92 -13.68
CA ILE A 17 4.38 8.30 -13.64
C ILE A 17 2.95 8.34 -13.10
N LEU A 18 2.07 7.45 -13.58
CA LEU A 18 0.69 7.38 -13.10
C LEU A 18 0.62 7.02 -11.62
N ILE A 19 1.42 6.06 -11.14
CA ILE A 19 1.51 5.70 -9.73
C ILE A 19 1.98 6.90 -8.89
N ILE A 20 2.96 7.66 -9.36
CA ILE A 20 3.45 8.85 -8.66
C ILE A 20 2.37 9.95 -8.63
N ILE A 21 1.72 10.22 -9.77
CA ILE A 21 0.68 11.26 -9.87
C ILE A 21 -0.53 10.95 -8.98
N ILE A 22 -0.89 9.67 -8.84
CA ILE A 22 -2.02 9.25 -8.01
C ILE A 22 -1.57 9.08 -6.54
N GLY A 23 -0.39 8.51 -6.32
CA GLY A 23 0.11 8.19 -4.98
C GLY A 23 0.48 9.41 -4.15
N ILE A 24 1.11 10.45 -4.75
CA ILE A 24 1.47 11.67 -4.02
C ILE A 24 0.23 12.39 -3.46
N PRO A 25 -0.82 12.68 -4.26
CA PRO A 25 -2.06 13.24 -3.72
C PRO A 25 -2.71 12.36 -2.65
N HIS A 26 -2.66 11.04 -2.81
CA HIS A 26 -3.25 10.11 -1.82
C HIS A 26 -2.64 10.32 -0.43
N GLY A 27 -1.31 10.36 -0.32
CA GLY A 27 -0.64 10.66 0.95
C GLY A 27 -0.88 12.08 1.47
N ALA A 28 -1.11 13.06 0.59
CA ALA A 28 -1.46 14.42 0.99
C ALA A 28 -2.87 14.52 1.59
N PHE A 29 -3.80 13.66 1.16
CA PHE A 29 -5.16 13.60 1.73
C PHE A 29 -5.16 13.16 3.19
N ASP A 30 -4.20 12.36 3.66
CA ASP A 30 -4.11 11.93 5.06
C ASP A 30 -4.02 13.13 6.01
N VAL A 31 -3.26 14.16 5.64
CA VAL A 31 -3.15 15.42 6.38
C VAL A 31 -4.48 16.19 6.35
N ALA A 32 -5.14 16.23 5.20
CA ALA A 32 -6.42 16.91 5.04
C ALA A 32 -7.51 16.23 5.88
N VAL A 33 -7.60 14.91 5.83
CA VAL A 33 -8.52 14.11 6.65
C VAL A 33 -8.23 14.31 8.13
N GLY A 34 -6.97 14.17 8.55
CA GLY A 34 -6.57 14.40 9.95
C GLY A 34 -6.93 15.79 10.48
N THR A 35 -6.89 16.79 9.60
CA THR A 35 -7.33 18.15 9.93
C THR A 35 -8.84 18.24 10.02
N SER A 36 -9.58 17.65 9.09
CA SER A 36 -11.06 17.72 9.04
C SER A 36 -11.73 17.03 10.23
N ILE A 37 -11.14 15.94 10.73
CA ILE A 37 -11.63 15.22 11.93
C ILE A 37 -11.10 15.81 13.25
N GLY A 38 -10.38 16.93 13.20
CA GLY A 38 -9.92 17.65 14.37
C GLY A 38 -8.68 17.07 15.06
N MET A 39 -7.96 16.12 14.46
CA MET A 39 -6.74 15.56 15.03
C MET A 39 -5.53 16.48 14.84
N LEU A 40 -5.51 17.33 13.81
CA LEU A 40 -4.37 18.16 13.41
C LEU A 40 -4.67 19.67 13.57
N ASN A 41 -5.25 20.05 14.71
CA ASN A 41 -5.73 21.43 14.95
C ASN A 41 -4.62 22.44 15.26
N ASN A 42 -3.44 21.99 15.70
CA ASN A 42 -2.35 22.87 16.06
C ASN A 42 -1.02 22.44 15.42
N TYR A 43 -0.05 23.34 15.42
CA TYR A 43 1.26 23.09 14.82
C TYR A 43 1.99 21.87 15.43
N LYS A 44 1.86 21.67 16.74
CA LYS A 44 2.53 20.54 17.43
C LYS A 44 1.94 19.21 16.98
N SER A 45 0.61 19.09 16.85
CA SER A 45 -0.02 17.86 16.38
C SER A 45 0.29 17.57 14.90
N LYS A 46 0.38 18.62 14.05
CA LYS A 46 0.82 18.46 12.65
C LYS A 46 2.26 17.99 12.57
N LEU A 47 3.15 18.58 13.35
CA LEU A 47 4.56 18.16 13.39
C LEU A 47 4.71 16.73 13.90
N LEU A 48 4.00 16.37 14.98
CA LEU A 48 4.01 15.01 15.51
C LEU A 48 3.49 14.00 14.48
N PHE A 49 2.42 14.32 13.77
CA PHE A 49 1.89 13.48 12.70
C PHE A 49 2.93 13.21 11.61
N ILE A 50 3.61 14.26 11.12
CA ILE A 50 4.66 14.13 10.11
C ILE A 50 5.82 13.27 10.61
N ILE A 51 6.26 13.49 11.86
CA ILE A 51 7.34 12.69 12.46
C ILE A 51 6.93 11.22 12.55
N LEU A 52 5.73 10.92 13.04
CA LEU A 52 5.23 9.54 13.12
C LEU A 52 5.09 8.89 11.75
N TYR A 53 4.65 9.65 10.75
CA TYR A 53 4.54 9.18 9.37
C TYR A 53 5.91 8.79 8.79
N ILE A 54 6.91 9.64 8.99
CA ILE A 54 8.30 9.36 8.57
C ILE A 54 8.87 8.16 9.33
N LEU A 55 8.67 8.09 10.65
CA LEU A 55 9.13 6.96 11.47
C LEU A 55 8.50 5.64 11.03
N LEU A 56 7.20 5.65 10.72
CA LEU A 56 6.50 4.47 10.19
C LEU A 56 7.10 4.03 8.84
N SER A 57 7.37 4.98 7.94
CA SER A 57 7.99 4.67 6.65
C SER A 57 9.39 4.07 6.82
N ILE A 58 10.20 4.63 7.70
CA ILE A 58 11.54 4.08 8.04
C ILE A 58 11.40 2.69 8.66
N PHE A 59 10.45 2.49 9.57
CA PHE A 59 10.18 1.19 10.18
C PHE A 59 9.83 0.14 9.12
N VAL A 60 8.97 0.47 8.16
CA VAL A 60 8.60 -0.43 7.06
C VAL A 60 9.83 -0.80 6.22
N LEU A 61 10.68 0.17 5.87
CA LEU A 61 11.91 -0.08 5.09
C LEU A 61 12.88 -1.00 5.85
N ILE A 62 13.07 -0.77 7.14
CA ILE A 62 13.92 -1.62 8.01
C ILE A 62 13.31 -3.03 8.11
N SER A 63 11.99 -3.13 8.32
CA SER A 63 11.31 -4.43 8.38
C SER A 63 11.43 -5.18 7.07
N TRP A 64 11.35 -4.49 5.93
CA TRP A 64 11.55 -5.11 4.62
C TRP A 64 12.95 -5.66 4.44
N TYR A 65 13.96 -4.92 4.89
CA TYR A 65 15.35 -5.37 4.81
C TYR A 65 15.63 -6.64 5.62
N PHE A 66 15.07 -6.75 6.84
CA PHE A 66 15.32 -7.90 7.73
C PHE A 66 14.32 -9.05 7.54
N PHE A 67 13.07 -8.76 7.20
CA PHE A 67 11.97 -9.71 7.16
C PHE A 67 11.08 -9.50 5.91
N PRO A 68 11.62 -9.60 4.68
CA PRO A 68 10.90 -9.22 3.47
C PRO A 68 9.58 -9.98 3.29
N VAL A 69 9.56 -11.29 3.53
CA VAL A 69 8.35 -12.13 3.41
C VAL A 69 7.24 -11.67 4.37
N ILE A 70 7.60 -11.50 5.66
CA ILE A 70 6.64 -11.10 6.69
C ILE A 70 6.12 -9.70 6.40
N THR A 71 7.00 -8.80 5.97
CA THR A 71 6.64 -7.42 5.64
C THR A 71 5.72 -7.39 4.42
N LEU A 72 5.99 -8.18 3.37
CA LEU A 72 5.12 -8.28 2.20
C LEU A 72 3.72 -8.80 2.59
N ILE A 73 3.65 -9.88 3.37
CA ILE A 73 2.36 -10.44 3.83
C ILE A 73 1.59 -9.40 4.65
N THR A 74 2.27 -8.73 5.58
CA THR A 74 1.65 -7.69 6.42
C THR A 74 1.15 -6.52 5.57
N PHE A 75 1.93 -6.10 4.58
CA PHE A 75 1.54 -5.06 3.62
C PHE A 75 0.30 -5.46 2.82
N LEU A 76 0.24 -6.70 2.30
CA LEU A 76 -0.92 -7.18 1.55
C LEU A 76 -2.18 -7.25 2.42
N ILE A 77 -2.06 -7.73 3.66
CA ILE A 77 -3.18 -7.76 4.61
C ILE A 77 -3.65 -6.34 4.93
N ALA A 78 -2.73 -5.42 5.22
CA ALA A 78 -3.06 -4.02 5.47
C ALA A 78 -3.74 -3.38 4.25
N SER A 79 -3.27 -3.69 3.03
CA SER A 79 -3.86 -3.22 1.77
C SER A 79 -5.29 -3.74 1.57
N VAL A 80 -5.55 -5.01 1.89
CA VAL A 80 -6.91 -5.58 1.84
C VAL A 80 -7.88 -4.76 2.70
N PHE A 81 -7.51 -4.49 3.95
CA PHE A 81 -8.36 -3.68 4.83
C PHE A 81 -8.45 -2.23 4.39
N HIS A 82 -7.33 -1.63 3.96
CA HIS A 82 -7.29 -0.24 3.54
C HIS A 82 -8.22 0.02 2.34
N PHE A 83 -8.09 -0.76 1.28
CA PHE A 83 -8.94 -0.61 0.10
C PHE A 83 -10.37 -1.09 0.34
N GLY A 84 -10.55 -2.21 1.04
CA GLY A 84 -11.87 -2.77 1.29
C GLY A 84 -12.74 -1.90 2.19
N LEU A 85 -12.18 -1.36 3.28
CA LEU A 85 -12.91 -0.47 4.17
C LEU A 85 -13.18 0.91 3.54
N GLY A 86 -12.30 1.35 2.64
CA GLY A 86 -12.53 2.60 1.90
C GLY A 86 -13.68 2.52 0.90
N ASP A 87 -13.99 1.32 0.39
CA ASP A 87 -15.04 1.07 -0.60
C ASP A 87 -16.39 0.67 0.04
N THR A 88 -16.42 0.34 1.32
CA THR A 88 -17.64 -0.07 2.03
C THR A 88 -18.25 1.07 2.82
N GLU A 89 -19.59 1.17 2.82
CA GLU A 89 -20.28 2.12 3.69
C GLU A 89 -20.07 1.78 5.16
N TYR A 90 -19.63 2.78 5.95
CA TYR A 90 -19.43 2.59 7.38
C TYR A 90 -20.73 2.21 8.08
N ASN A 91 -20.80 0.96 8.52
CA ASN A 91 -21.87 0.46 9.36
C ASN A 91 -21.28 -0.02 10.69
N LYS A 92 -21.89 0.34 11.83
CA LYS A 92 -21.43 -0.06 13.17
C LYS A 92 -21.53 -1.57 13.45
N ASN A 93 -22.05 -2.35 12.53
CA ASN A 93 -22.21 -3.79 12.64
C ASN A 93 -20.91 -4.53 12.25
N PHE A 94 -20.69 -5.71 12.83
CA PHE A 94 -19.55 -6.58 12.52
C PHE A 94 -19.44 -6.91 11.02
N ASN A 95 -20.54 -6.91 10.30
CA ASN A 95 -20.61 -7.15 8.85
C ASN A 95 -19.73 -6.15 8.06
N TYR A 96 -19.56 -4.89 8.53
CA TYR A 96 -18.69 -3.91 7.89
C TYR A 96 -17.24 -4.39 7.71
N LEU A 97 -16.66 -5.05 8.72
CA LEU A 97 -15.30 -5.59 8.61
C LEU A 97 -15.22 -6.77 7.65
N ILE A 98 -16.26 -7.60 7.63
CA ILE A 98 -16.34 -8.76 6.70
C ILE A 98 -16.49 -8.25 5.27
N ASP A 99 -17.40 -7.31 5.05
CA ASP A 99 -17.64 -6.73 3.72
C ASP A 99 -16.37 -6.03 3.20
N GLY A 100 -15.70 -5.28 4.05
CA GLY A 100 -14.42 -4.67 3.73
C GLY A 100 -13.33 -5.70 3.42
N PHE A 101 -13.23 -6.76 4.22
CA PHE A 101 -12.27 -7.84 3.96
C PHE A 101 -12.54 -8.53 2.62
N ILE A 102 -13.80 -8.83 2.30
CA ILE A 102 -14.17 -9.47 1.04
C ILE A 102 -13.87 -8.54 -0.14
N SER A 103 -14.32 -7.29 -0.08
CA SER A 103 -14.08 -6.30 -1.15
C SER A 103 -12.60 -6.07 -1.40
N GLY A 104 -11.82 -5.82 -0.37
CA GLY A 104 -10.38 -5.63 -0.47
C GLY A 104 -9.62 -6.88 -0.93
N SER A 105 -10.09 -8.07 -0.53
CA SER A 105 -9.51 -9.33 -1.00
C SER A 105 -9.69 -9.52 -2.51
N ILE A 106 -10.84 -9.16 -3.05
CA ILE A 106 -11.10 -9.22 -4.49
C ILE A 106 -10.15 -8.26 -5.23
N ILE A 107 -9.95 -7.06 -4.72
CA ILE A 107 -9.05 -6.07 -5.32
C ILE A 107 -7.60 -6.57 -5.32
N ILE A 108 -7.10 -7.02 -4.18
CA ILE A 108 -5.67 -7.39 -4.02
C ILE A 108 -5.37 -8.76 -4.63
N PHE A 109 -6.16 -9.78 -4.31
CA PHE A 109 -5.91 -11.16 -4.78
C PHE A 109 -6.50 -11.44 -6.15
N GLY A 110 -7.50 -10.67 -6.60
CA GLY A 110 -8.05 -10.82 -7.95
C GLY A 110 -6.97 -10.66 -9.02
N ILE A 111 -6.14 -9.64 -8.92
CA ILE A 111 -5.01 -9.43 -9.85
C ILE A 111 -4.05 -10.63 -9.78
N SER A 112 -3.72 -11.10 -8.58
CA SER A 112 -2.81 -12.23 -8.37
C SER A 112 -3.34 -13.54 -8.97
N ILE A 113 -4.65 -13.77 -8.95
CA ILE A 113 -5.27 -14.97 -9.53
C ILE A 113 -5.24 -14.95 -11.06
N PHE A 114 -5.50 -13.79 -11.68
CA PHE A 114 -5.56 -13.68 -13.13
C PHE A 114 -4.18 -13.51 -13.79
N HIS A 115 -3.17 -13.05 -13.07
CA HIS A 115 -1.82 -12.77 -13.55
C HIS A 115 -0.74 -13.50 -12.72
N GLN A 116 -0.98 -14.75 -12.35
CA GLN A 116 -0.13 -15.53 -11.43
C GLN A 116 1.36 -15.48 -11.78
N ASN A 117 1.71 -15.71 -13.04
CA ASN A 117 3.11 -15.77 -13.46
C ASN A 117 3.86 -14.44 -13.31
N ASP A 118 3.18 -13.33 -13.54
CA ASP A 118 3.79 -12.00 -13.46
C ASP A 118 3.86 -11.53 -12.00
N VAL A 119 2.80 -11.80 -11.24
CA VAL A 119 2.74 -11.48 -9.81
C VAL A 119 3.76 -12.31 -9.02
N ASP A 120 3.94 -13.60 -9.35
CA ASP A 120 4.95 -14.47 -8.72
C ASP A 120 6.36 -13.92 -8.93
N LYS A 121 6.69 -13.49 -10.14
CA LYS A 121 7.97 -12.83 -10.43
C LYS A 121 8.17 -11.57 -9.60
N ILE A 122 7.14 -10.71 -9.53
CA ILE A 122 7.20 -9.47 -8.73
C ILE A 122 7.43 -9.79 -7.26
N TYR A 123 6.68 -10.74 -6.70
CA TYR A 123 6.84 -11.13 -5.30
C TYR A 123 8.20 -11.75 -5.04
N THR A 124 8.72 -12.57 -5.97
CA THR A 124 10.06 -13.14 -5.86
C THR A 124 11.14 -12.06 -5.81
N ILE A 125 11.07 -11.06 -6.69
CA ILE A 125 11.99 -9.90 -6.68
C ILE A 125 11.89 -9.13 -5.36
N LEU A 126 10.67 -8.87 -4.90
CA LEU A 126 10.43 -8.10 -3.67
C LEU A 126 10.94 -8.81 -2.40
N VAL A 127 10.95 -10.13 -2.41
CA VAL A 127 11.34 -10.95 -1.24
C VAL A 127 12.79 -11.35 -1.27
N ASN A 128 13.33 -11.71 -2.43
CA ASN A 128 14.69 -12.21 -2.57
C ASN A 128 15.71 -11.11 -2.88
N GLY A 129 15.27 -9.93 -3.34
CA GLY A 129 16.14 -8.81 -3.66
C GLY A 129 17.00 -9.00 -4.91
N GLU A 130 16.64 -9.98 -5.77
CA GLU A 130 17.33 -10.29 -7.03
C GLU A 130 16.48 -9.98 -8.25
#